data_c6d114aaff27104728cdf768bdcd19d3
#
_entry.id   c6d114aaff27104728cdf768bdcd19d3
#
_cell.length_a   1.000
_cell.length_b   1.000
_cell.length_c   1.000
_cell.angle_alpha   90.00
_cell.angle_beta   90.00
_cell.angle_gamma   90.00
#
_symmetry.space_group_name_H-M   'P 1'
#
loop_
_entity.id
_entity.type
_entity.pdbx_description
1 polymer ?
#
loop_
_entity_poly.entity_id
_entity_poly.type
_entity_poly.pdbx_seq_one_letter_code
_entity_poly.pdbx_strand_id
1 'polypeptide(L)'
;ACHVFSGRPRVSETRLKKLGFTIQPGKDFELVNNENDPRYREYWEEYYRLRKRHGVTEEMARRRMIGNTTLIGAMMLHMGHADALVCGTMGRFRDHFQIMDEVIGYDNPQHNACAMNALILGNGNIFIADTYVNANPSAEQLAAGTLMCVEEMQRFGITPKVALLSNSNFGSIELPGSQKMQDALAMIQAAKPD
;
A
#
# COMPACT_ATOMS: atom_id res chain seq x y z
N ALA A 1 -21.04 6.58 4.72
CA ALA A 1 -19.56 6.58 4.73
C ALA A 1 -19.11 8.04 4.74
N CYS A 2 -18.27 8.42 5.69
CA CYS A 2 -17.68 9.76 5.72
C CYS A 2 -16.37 9.68 4.91
N HIS A 3 -16.24 10.51 3.88
CA HIS A 3 -14.98 10.64 3.15
C HIS A 3 -14.15 11.75 3.78
N VAL A 4 -12.91 11.46 4.12
CA VAL A 4 -11.99 12.41 4.74
C VAL A 4 -10.85 12.71 3.77
N PHE A 5 -10.58 13.99 3.53
CA PHE A 5 -9.45 14.44 2.75
C PHE A 5 -8.47 15.18 3.65
N SER A 6 -7.20 14.81 3.63
CA SER A 6 -6.16 15.56 4.31
C SER A 6 -5.44 16.49 3.33
N GLY A 7 -5.38 17.78 3.66
CA GLY A 7 -4.72 18.77 2.81
C GLY A 7 -4.95 20.21 3.26
N ARG A 8 -4.34 21.14 2.53
CA ARG A 8 -4.58 22.60 2.74
C ARG A 8 -5.93 23.01 2.17
N PRO A 9 -6.85 23.57 2.95
CA PRO A 9 -8.24 23.85 2.52
C PRO A 9 -8.32 24.63 1.19
N ARG A 10 -7.65 25.77 1.10
CA ARG A 10 -7.67 26.60 -0.10
C ARG A 10 -7.15 25.90 -1.36
N VAL A 11 -6.13 25.05 -1.22
CA VAL A 11 -5.56 24.30 -2.34
C VAL A 11 -6.53 23.23 -2.80
N SER A 12 -7.15 22.51 -1.86
CA SER A 12 -8.12 21.45 -2.14
C SER A 12 -9.35 22.01 -2.85
N GLU A 13 -9.95 23.09 -2.34
CA GLU A 13 -11.10 23.74 -2.98
C GLU A 13 -10.78 24.26 -4.40
N THR A 14 -9.61 24.88 -4.58
CA THR A 14 -9.21 25.36 -5.91
C THR A 14 -9.04 24.22 -6.90
N ARG A 15 -8.49 23.09 -6.48
CA ARG A 15 -8.33 21.91 -7.33
C ARG A 15 -9.65 21.26 -7.67
N LEU A 16 -10.55 21.10 -6.70
CA LEU A 16 -11.89 20.57 -6.94
C LEU A 16 -12.64 21.40 -8.00
N LYS A 17 -12.63 22.73 -7.86
CA LYS A 17 -13.24 23.65 -8.85
C LYS A 17 -12.60 23.50 -10.24
N LYS A 18 -11.25 23.43 -10.33
CA LYS A 18 -10.56 23.26 -11.62
C LYS A 18 -10.89 21.94 -12.31
N LEU A 19 -11.15 20.89 -11.54
CA LEU A 19 -11.53 19.57 -12.04
C LEU A 19 -13.03 19.42 -12.31
N GLY A 20 -13.83 20.49 -12.10
CA GLY A 20 -15.26 20.48 -12.33
C GLY A 20 -16.08 19.74 -11.28
N PHE A 21 -15.49 19.42 -10.12
CA PHE A 21 -16.21 18.77 -9.04
C PHE A 21 -17.09 19.78 -8.28
N THR A 22 -18.31 19.36 -7.95
CA THR A 22 -19.30 20.14 -7.20
C THR A 22 -19.33 19.81 -5.70
N ILE A 23 -18.51 18.83 -5.26
CA ILE A 23 -18.44 18.41 -3.85
C ILE A 23 -17.85 19.51 -2.96
N GLN A 24 -18.38 19.63 -1.74
CA GLN A 24 -18.06 20.71 -0.81
C GLN A 24 -17.57 20.18 0.54
N PRO A 25 -16.49 20.76 1.11
CA PRO A 25 -16.06 20.45 2.47
C PRO A 25 -17.18 20.72 3.49
N GLY A 26 -17.29 19.86 4.49
CA GLY A 26 -18.29 19.95 5.55
C GLY A 26 -19.70 19.48 5.18
N LYS A 27 -19.97 19.26 3.89
CA LYS A 27 -21.23 18.71 3.38
C LYS A 27 -21.06 17.31 2.81
N ASP A 28 -20.16 17.16 1.86
CA ASP A 28 -19.95 15.91 1.12
C ASP A 28 -18.73 15.12 1.65
N PHE A 29 -17.80 15.80 2.31
CA PHE A 29 -16.64 15.20 2.94
C PHE A 29 -16.08 16.07 4.07
N GLU A 30 -15.33 15.48 5.00
CA GLU A 30 -14.55 16.19 5.99
C GLU A 30 -13.17 16.57 5.43
N LEU A 31 -12.76 17.81 5.62
CA LEU A 31 -11.43 18.27 5.26
C LEU A 31 -10.56 18.44 6.50
N VAL A 32 -9.60 17.54 6.67
CA VAL A 32 -8.59 17.62 7.73
C VAL A 32 -7.50 18.59 7.29
N ASN A 33 -7.38 19.70 7.98
CA ASN A 33 -6.31 20.66 7.73
C ASN A 33 -4.99 20.13 8.28
N ASN A 34 -4.06 19.81 7.42
CA ASN A 34 -2.77 19.24 7.76
C ASN A 34 -1.79 20.19 8.51
N GLU A 35 -2.20 21.40 8.85
CA GLU A 35 -1.38 22.38 9.58
C GLU A 35 -1.86 22.60 11.03
N ASN A 36 -3.14 22.44 11.31
CA ASN A 36 -3.71 22.78 12.62
C ASN A 36 -4.95 21.96 13.04
N ASP A 37 -5.08 20.73 12.58
CA ASP A 37 -6.17 19.86 13.07
C ASP A 37 -6.06 19.64 14.58
N PRO A 38 -7.16 19.72 15.34
CA PRO A 38 -7.14 19.52 16.80
C PRO A 38 -6.65 18.12 17.22
N ARG A 39 -6.76 17.12 16.34
CA ARG A 39 -6.28 15.75 16.58
C ARG A 39 -4.77 15.58 16.38
N TYR A 40 -4.05 16.62 15.94
CA TYR A 40 -2.62 16.56 15.66
C TYR A 40 -1.80 16.10 16.85
N ARG A 41 -2.17 16.59 18.05
CA ARG A 41 -1.46 16.22 19.26
C ARG A 41 -1.54 14.73 19.53
N GLU A 42 -2.72 14.18 19.44
CA GLU A 42 -3.00 12.77 19.63
C GLU A 42 -2.24 11.90 18.59
N TYR A 43 -2.23 12.32 17.32
CA TYR A 43 -1.55 11.60 16.25
C TYR A 43 -0.03 11.57 16.42
N TRP A 44 0.63 12.70 16.72
CA TRP A 44 2.08 12.66 16.88
C TRP A 44 2.51 12.00 18.19
N GLU A 45 1.76 12.10 19.27
CA GLU A 45 2.02 11.40 20.55
C GLU A 45 1.95 9.89 20.34
N GLU A 46 0.93 9.39 19.65
CA GLU A 46 0.79 7.97 19.34
C GLU A 46 1.86 7.50 18.33
N TYR A 47 2.16 8.27 17.29
CA TYR A 47 3.25 7.97 16.37
C TYR A 47 4.60 7.90 17.10
N TYR A 48 4.88 8.80 18.03
CA TYR A 48 6.05 8.73 18.87
C TYR A 48 6.06 7.44 19.71
N ARG A 49 4.94 7.08 20.33
CA ARG A 49 4.81 5.84 21.11
C ARG A 49 5.17 4.61 20.27
N LEU A 50 4.70 4.54 19.05
CA LEU A 50 4.99 3.45 18.10
C LEU A 50 6.47 3.39 17.71
N ARG A 51 7.09 4.54 17.50
CA ARG A 51 8.40 4.63 16.82
C ARG A 51 9.58 5.03 17.72
N LYS A 52 9.37 5.35 19.00
CA LYS A 52 10.45 5.78 19.91
C LYS A 52 11.58 4.76 20.05
N ARG A 53 11.28 3.47 19.99
CA ARG A 53 12.30 2.40 20.02
C ARG A 53 13.08 2.27 18.70
N HIS A 54 12.64 2.93 17.65
CA HIS A 54 13.31 3.02 16.34
C HIS A 54 14.01 4.37 16.14
N GLY A 55 14.29 5.10 17.22
CA GLY A 55 15.07 6.34 17.19
C GLY A 55 14.27 7.60 16.85
N VAL A 56 12.94 7.53 16.81
CA VAL A 56 12.11 8.73 16.63
C VAL A 56 11.99 9.47 17.94
N THR A 57 12.35 10.78 17.96
CA THR A 57 12.13 11.67 19.10
C THR A 57 10.76 12.35 19.03
N GLU A 58 10.29 12.93 20.13
CA GLU A 58 9.04 13.71 20.11
C GLU A 58 9.07 14.85 19.09
N GLU A 59 10.18 15.56 19.00
CA GLU A 59 10.32 16.66 18.07
C GLU A 59 10.28 16.15 16.61
N MET A 60 10.91 15.02 16.32
CA MET A 60 10.82 14.37 15.01
C MET A 60 9.40 13.94 14.69
N ALA A 61 8.68 13.36 15.65
CA ALA A 61 7.29 12.94 15.46
C ALA A 61 6.40 14.13 15.11
N ARG A 62 6.51 15.22 15.87
CA ARG A 62 5.78 16.48 15.58
C ARG A 62 6.09 17.03 14.20
N ARG A 63 7.37 17.13 13.83
CA ARG A 63 7.80 17.66 12.52
C ARG A 63 7.33 16.77 11.37
N ARG A 64 7.41 15.45 11.51
CA ARG A 64 6.97 14.51 10.46
C ARG A 64 5.46 14.57 10.25
N MET A 65 4.68 14.84 11.29
CA MET A 65 3.22 14.95 11.19
C MET A 65 2.81 16.19 10.38
N ILE A 66 3.48 17.33 10.59
CA ILE A 66 3.15 18.59 9.91
C ILE A 66 3.36 18.46 8.40
N GLY A 67 2.29 18.64 7.64
CA GLY A 67 2.32 18.63 6.18
C GLY A 67 2.41 17.24 5.52
N ASN A 68 2.55 16.17 6.29
CA ASN A 68 2.57 14.82 5.74
C ASN A 68 1.17 14.18 5.76
N THR A 69 0.43 14.39 4.67
CA THR A 69 -0.95 13.91 4.54
C THR A 69 -1.06 12.38 4.60
N THR A 70 -0.06 11.66 4.12
CA THR A 70 -0.03 10.19 4.19
C THR A 70 0.13 9.70 5.62
N LEU A 71 1.02 10.34 6.39
CA LEU A 71 1.22 9.97 7.79
C LEU A 71 -0.03 10.28 8.62
N ILE A 72 -0.67 11.42 8.39
CA ILE A 72 -1.95 11.77 9.05
C ILE A 72 -3.01 10.72 8.74
N GLY A 73 -3.19 10.37 7.46
CA GLY A 73 -4.15 9.35 7.05
C GLY A 73 -3.85 7.97 7.64
N ALA A 74 -2.58 7.57 7.70
CA ALA A 74 -2.16 6.32 8.33
C ALA A 74 -2.47 6.32 9.84
N MET A 75 -2.23 7.43 10.53
CA MET A 75 -2.58 7.56 11.94
C MET A 75 -4.10 7.56 12.17
N MET A 76 -4.88 8.19 11.29
CA MET A 76 -6.35 8.11 11.34
C MET A 76 -6.84 6.67 11.23
N LEU A 77 -6.27 5.90 10.30
CA LEU A 77 -6.59 4.49 10.14
C LEU A 77 -6.18 3.68 11.38
N HIS A 78 -4.95 3.86 11.86
CA HIS A 78 -4.41 3.18 13.04
C HIS A 78 -5.27 3.42 14.30
N MET A 79 -5.78 4.62 14.47
CA MET A 79 -6.59 5.02 15.62
C MET A 79 -8.09 4.76 15.45
N GLY A 80 -8.52 4.17 14.35
CA GLY A 80 -9.92 3.86 14.07
C GLY A 80 -10.79 5.08 13.72
N HIS A 81 -10.16 6.20 13.33
CA HIS A 81 -10.86 7.39 12.86
C HIS A 81 -11.22 7.31 11.36
N ALA A 82 -10.74 6.28 10.67
CA ALA A 82 -11.06 5.95 9.28
C ALA A 82 -11.03 4.43 9.09
N ASP A 83 -11.81 3.93 8.13
CA ASP A 83 -11.92 2.50 7.81
C ASP A 83 -10.95 2.07 6.69
N ALA A 84 -10.54 3.02 5.84
CA ALA A 84 -9.61 2.78 4.74
C ALA A 84 -8.84 4.05 4.39
N LEU A 85 -7.67 3.87 3.78
CA LEU A 85 -6.80 4.95 3.31
C LEU A 85 -6.43 4.74 1.84
N VAL A 86 -6.64 5.78 1.04
CA VAL A 86 -6.08 5.89 -0.32
C VAL A 86 -5.08 7.04 -0.32
N CYS A 87 -3.85 6.76 -0.66
CA CYS A 87 -2.78 7.76 -0.73
C CYS A 87 -1.92 7.58 -1.98
N GLY A 88 -1.13 8.61 -2.33
CA GLY A 88 -0.28 8.59 -3.51
C GLY A 88 -0.51 9.80 -4.41
N THR A 89 -0.36 9.62 -5.73
CA THR A 89 -0.44 10.61 -6.82
C THR A 89 0.73 11.61 -6.81
N MET A 90 1.18 12.05 -5.64
CA MET A 90 2.31 12.98 -5.49
C MET A 90 3.36 12.37 -4.57
N GLY A 91 4.62 12.49 -4.94
CA GLY A 91 5.74 11.89 -4.22
C GLY A 91 6.12 10.52 -4.78
N ARG A 92 7.07 9.86 -4.12
CA ARG A 92 7.52 8.52 -4.53
C ARG A 92 6.71 7.46 -3.82
N PHE A 93 6.38 6.39 -4.52
CA PHE A 93 5.70 5.22 -3.95
C PHE A 93 6.36 4.74 -2.65
N ARG A 94 7.69 4.64 -2.66
CA ARG A 94 8.47 4.14 -1.51
C ARG A 94 8.25 4.97 -0.24
N ASP A 95 8.10 6.29 -0.37
CA ASP A 95 7.89 7.17 0.79
C ASP A 95 6.51 6.93 1.43
N HIS A 96 5.48 6.72 0.61
CA HIS A 96 4.14 6.34 1.09
C HIS A 96 4.14 4.93 1.69
N PHE A 97 4.77 3.97 1.01
CA PHE A 97 4.85 2.58 1.47
C PHE A 97 5.57 2.47 2.82
N GLN A 98 6.68 3.21 2.99
CA GLN A 98 7.40 3.23 4.26
C GLN A 98 6.52 3.74 5.41
N ILE A 99 5.67 4.73 5.18
CA ILE A 99 4.73 5.22 6.21
C ILE A 99 3.70 4.14 6.56
N MET A 100 3.19 3.41 5.59
CA MET A 100 2.27 2.28 5.85
C MET A 100 2.96 1.20 6.69
N ASP A 101 4.18 0.83 6.33
CA ASP A 101 5.00 -0.12 7.10
C ASP A 101 5.26 0.37 8.53
N GLU A 102 5.60 1.65 8.71
CA GLU A 102 5.89 2.24 10.00
C GLU A 102 4.69 2.33 10.95
N VAL A 103 3.48 2.51 10.43
CA VAL A 103 2.27 2.81 11.22
C VAL A 103 1.29 1.65 11.26
N ILE A 104 1.00 1.07 10.11
CA ILE A 104 0.01 -0.02 9.97
C ILE A 104 0.70 -1.38 10.12
N GLY A 105 1.87 -1.55 9.49
CA GLY A 105 2.59 -2.82 9.48
C GLY A 105 1.94 -3.84 8.55
N TYR A 106 2.19 -5.12 8.85
CA TYR A 106 1.73 -6.26 8.06
C TYR A 106 0.84 -7.16 8.92
N ASP A 107 -0.19 -7.73 8.33
CA ASP A 107 -1.06 -8.72 8.98
C ASP A 107 -0.56 -10.17 8.82
N ASN A 108 0.54 -10.35 8.09
CA ASN A 108 1.16 -11.67 7.88
C ASN A 108 2.45 -11.84 8.69
N PRO A 109 2.70 -13.07 9.24
CA PRO A 109 3.85 -13.34 10.10
C PRO A 109 5.21 -13.15 9.43
N GLN A 110 5.25 -13.25 8.11
CA GLN A 110 6.48 -13.14 7.32
C GLN A 110 6.84 -11.68 7.01
N HIS A 111 6.01 -10.71 7.39
CA HIS A 111 6.17 -9.29 7.05
C HIS A 111 6.40 -9.07 5.55
N ASN A 112 5.68 -9.81 4.71
CA ASN A 112 5.77 -9.70 3.26
C ASN A 112 4.74 -8.71 2.73
N ALA A 113 5.18 -7.89 1.77
CA ALA A 113 4.31 -7.08 0.93
C ALA A 113 4.60 -7.37 -0.54
N CYS A 114 3.57 -7.26 -1.35
CA CYS A 114 3.65 -7.45 -2.79
C CYS A 114 2.79 -6.41 -3.49
N ALA A 115 3.32 -5.81 -4.55
CA ALA A 115 2.51 -4.93 -5.39
C ALA A 115 1.72 -5.75 -6.41
N MET A 116 0.47 -5.39 -6.65
CA MET A 116 -0.33 -5.96 -7.73
C MET A 116 -0.91 -4.84 -8.60
N ASN A 117 -0.57 -4.86 -9.88
CA ASN A 117 -1.07 -3.91 -10.86
C ASN A 117 -2.10 -4.58 -11.76
N ALA A 118 -3.28 -3.99 -11.88
CA ALA A 118 -4.30 -4.41 -12.83
C ALA A 118 -4.19 -3.61 -14.13
N LEU A 119 -3.98 -4.31 -15.25
CA LEU A 119 -4.04 -3.75 -16.58
C LEU A 119 -5.41 -4.05 -17.18
N ILE A 120 -6.21 -3.01 -17.38
CA ILE A 120 -7.55 -3.10 -17.98
C ILE A 120 -7.39 -2.94 -19.49
N LEU A 121 -7.53 -4.02 -20.23
CA LEU A 121 -7.37 -4.06 -21.67
C LEU A 121 -8.72 -4.33 -22.37
N GLY A 122 -8.83 -3.96 -23.64
CA GLY A 122 -10.07 -4.17 -24.39
C GLY A 122 -10.47 -5.64 -24.62
N ASN A 123 -9.52 -6.58 -24.48
CA ASN A 123 -9.71 -8.02 -24.63
C ASN A 123 -9.61 -8.82 -23.33
N GLY A 124 -9.57 -8.14 -22.17
CA GLY A 124 -9.48 -8.76 -20.85
C GLY A 124 -8.55 -8.03 -19.91
N ASN A 125 -8.49 -8.49 -18.68
CA ASN A 125 -7.65 -7.89 -17.64
C ASN A 125 -6.44 -8.77 -17.37
N ILE A 126 -5.28 -8.15 -17.17
CA ILE A 126 -4.04 -8.81 -16.77
C ILE A 126 -3.59 -8.23 -15.44
N PHE A 127 -3.20 -9.08 -14.51
CA PHE A 127 -2.64 -8.68 -13.24
C PHE A 127 -1.15 -9.01 -13.23
N ILE A 128 -0.33 -8.03 -12.86
CA ILE A 128 1.12 -8.19 -12.77
C ILE A 128 1.50 -8.00 -11.31
N ALA A 129 2.10 -9.03 -10.72
CA ALA A 129 2.52 -9.03 -9.33
C ALA A 129 3.97 -8.63 -9.18
N ASP A 130 4.24 -7.94 -8.08
CA ASP A 130 5.54 -7.49 -7.57
C ASP A 130 6.42 -6.73 -8.56
N THR A 131 5.82 -5.71 -9.14
CA THR A 131 6.50 -4.87 -10.14
C THR A 131 7.57 -3.93 -9.56
N TYR A 132 7.52 -3.59 -8.24
CA TYR A 132 8.41 -2.57 -7.66
C TYR A 132 8.59 -2.61 -6.14
N VAL A 133 8.05 -3.60 -5.42
CA VAL A 133 8.24 -3.70 -3.95
C VAL A 133 9.51 -4.47 -3.63
N ASN A 134 9.66 -5.67 -4.18
CA ASN A 134 10.81 -6.52 -3.93
C ASN A 134 11.73 -6.56 -5.15
N ALA A 135 12.91 -5.96 -5.04
CA ALA A 135 13.86 -5.89 -6.16
C ALA A 135 14.46 -7.26 -6.53
N ASN A 136 14.69 -8.13 -5.56
CA ASN A 136 15.20 -9.48 -5.77
C ASN A 136 14.61 -10.43 -4.71
N PRO A 137 13.33 -10.80 -4.84
CA PRO A 137 12.66 -11.64 -3.86
C PRO A 137 13.24 -13.05 -3.83
N SER A 138 13.22 -13.71 -2.66
CA SER A 138 13.50 -15.15 -2.55
C SER A 138 12.37 -15.99 -3.13
N ALA A 139 12.56 -17.32 -3.26
CA ALA A 139 11.50 -18.22 -3.70
C ALA A 139 10.30 -18.20 -2.75
N GLU A 140 10.57 -18.15 -1.44
CA GLU A 140 9.54 -18.04 -0.39
C GLU A 140 8.74 -16.75 -0.52
N GLN A 141 9.43 -15.62 -0.75
CA GLN A 141 8.78 -14.32 -0.94
C GLN A 141 7.93 -14.29 -2.21
N LEU A 142 8.41 -14.89 -3.30
CA LEU A 142 7.65 -15.03 -4.54
C LEU A 142 6.41 -15.89 -4.33
N ALA A 143 6.54 -17.02 -3.66
CA ALA A 143 5.41 -17.90 -3.36
C ALA A 143 4.38 -17.19 -2.48
N ALA A 144 4.82 -16.56 -1.38
CA ALA A 144 3.93 -15.82 -0.49
C ALA A 144 3.22 -14.66 -1.22
N GLY A 145 3.97 -13.84 -1.97
CA GLY A 145 3.40 -12.74 -2.76
C GLY A 145 2.39 -13.22 -3.81
N THR A 146 2.67 -14.34 -4.47
CA THR A 146 1.73 -14.96 -5.43
C THR A 146 0.44 -15.37 -4.75
N LEU A 147 0.51 -16.05 -3.60
CA LEU A 147 -0.67 -16.49 -2.86
C LEU A 147 -1.51 -15.30 -2.36
N MET A 148 -0.86 -14.24 -1.87
CA MET A 148 -1.55 -12.99 -1.50
C MET A 148 -2.29 -12.37 -2.69
N CYS A 149 -1.66 -12.31 -3.86
CA CYS A 149 -2.30 -11.79 -5.08
C CYS A 149 -3.47 -12.67 -5.53
N VAL A 150 -3.35 -14.00 -5.43
CA VAL A 150 -4.44 -14.96 -5.71
C VAL A 150 -5.64 -14.69 -4.80
N GLU A 151 -5.41 -14.54 -3.50
CA GLU A 151 -6.48 -14.25 -2.53
C GLU A 151 -7.17 -12.93 -2.84
N GLU A 152 -6.41 -11.90 -3.19
CA GLU A 152 -6.99 -10.62 -3.53
C GLU A 152 -7.81 -10.67 -4.82
N MET A 153 -7.33 -11.38 -5.86
CA MET A 153 -8.12 -11.59 -7.08
C MET A 153 -9.41 -12.34 -6.80
N GLN A 154 -9.40 -13.33 -5.92
CA GLN A 154 -10.59 -14.07 -5.50
C GLN A 154 -11.60 -13.16 -4.79
N ARG A 155 -11.15 -12.16 -3.98
CA ARG A 155 -12.03 -11.15 -3.39
C ARG A 155 -12.75 -10.29 -4.44
N PHE A 156 -12.14 -10.07 -5.60
CA PHE A 156 -12.79 -9.45 -6.77
C PHE A 156 -13.68 -10.41 -7.59
N GLY A 157 -13.86 -11.65 -7.14
CA GLY A 157 -14.65 -12.65 -7.86
C GLY A 157 -13.95 -13.22 -9.10
N ILE A 158 -12.63 -13.08 -9.21
CA ILE A 158 -11.83 -13.55 -10.33
C ILE A 158 -11.19 -14.90 -9.96
N THR A 159 -11.34 -15.90 -10.83
CA THR A 159 -10.58 -17.14 -10.74
C THR A 159 -9.22 -16.93 -11.40
N PRO A 160 -8.13 -16.86 -10.64
CA PRO A 160 -6.82 -16.53 -11.20
C PRO A 160 -6.21 -17.71 -11.94
N LYS A 161 -5.50 -17.41 -13.03
CA LYS A 161 -4.55 -18.31 -13.67
C LYS A 161 -3.18 -17.66 -13.56
N VAL A 162 -2.24 -18.34 -12.92
CA VAL A 162 -0.95 -17.76 -12.55
C VAL A 162 0.16 -18.31 -13.44
N ALA A 163 1.05 -17.43 -13.89
CA ALA A 163 2.30 -17.79 -14.54
C ALA A 163 3.47 -17.12 -13.82
N LEU A 164 4.45 -17.90 -13.42
CA LEU A 164 5.74 -17.40 -12.93
C LEU A 164 6.66 -17.16 -14.12
N LEU A 165 7.15 -15.91 -14.24
CA LEU A 165 7.94 -15.50 -15.40
C LEU A 165 9.43 -15.50 -15.07
N SER A 166 10.23 -16.09 -15.93
CA SER A 166 11.68 -16.02 -15.90
C SER A 166 12.24 -15.77 -17.30
N ASN A 167 13.54 -15.62 -17.39
CA ASN A 167 14.26 -15.50 -18.67
C ASN A 167 14.50 -16.85 -19.39
N SER A 168 13.90 -17.94 -18.88
CA SER A 168 13.99 -19.27 -19.52
C SER A 168 12.61 -19.84 -19.80
N ASN A 169 12.48 -20.59 -20.90
CA ASN A 169 11.26 -21.29 -21.25
C ASN A 169 11.16 -22.58 -20.39
N PHE A 170 10.21 -22.60 -19.45
CA PHE A 170 9.93 -23.77 -18.60
C PHE A 170 11.16 -24.33 -17.86
N GLY A 171 12.13 -23.47 -17.49
CA GLY A 171 13.34 -23.92 -16.80
C GLY A 171 14.38 -24.60 -17.70
N SER A 172 14.28 -24.42 -19.02
CA SER A 172 15.22 -25.03 -20.01
C SER A 172 16.65 -24.52 -19.89
N ILE A 173 16.90 -23.43 -19.17
CA ILE A 173 18.22 -22.86 -18.92
C ILE A 173 18.45 -22.88 -17.42
N GLU A 174 19.53 -23.52 -16.98
CA GLU A 174 19.94 -23.59 -15.59
C GLU A 174 20.58 -22.27 -15.13
N LEU A 175 19.74 -21.32 -14.75
CA LEU A 175 20.13 -20.05 -14.17
C LEU A 175 19.52 -19.90 -12.77
N PRO A 176 20.16 -19.16 -11.86
CA PRO A 176 19.63 -18.94 -10.50
C PRO A 176 18.18 -18.40 -10.48
N GLY A 177 17.84 -17.58 -11.45
CA GLY A 177 16.47 -17.06 -11.62
C GLY A 177 15.45 -18.13 -12.01
N SER A 178 15.85 -19.11 -12.86
CA SER A 178 14.98 -20.22 -13.28
C SER A 178 14.74 -21.19 -12.13
N GLN A 179 15.80 -21.54 -11.40
CA GLN A 179 15.69 -22.40 -10.22
C GLN A 179 14.78 -21.77 -9.16
N LYS A 180 14.96 -20.48 -8.88
CA LYS A 180 14.10 -19.73 -7.96
C LYS A 180 12.62 -19.82 -8.31
N MET A 181 12.27 -19.71 -9.61
CA MET A 181 10.87 -19.83 -10.06
C MET A 181 10.33 -21.25 -9.92
N GLN A 182 11.15 -22.27 -10.13
CA GLN A 182 10.79 -23.68 -9.90
C GLN A 182 10.52 -23.95 -8.40
N ASP A 183 11.41 -23.46 -7.55
CA ASP A 183 11.26 -23.59 -6.09
C ASP A 183 9.99 -22.87 -5.60
N ALA A 184 9.74 -21.65 -6.08
CA ALA A 184 8.51 -20.91 -5.77
C ALA A 184 7.26 -21.65 -6.27
N LEU A 185 7.28 -22.22 -7.47
CA LEU A 185 6.17 -23.01 -8.01
C LEU A 185 5.86 -24.22 -7.13
N ALA A 186 6.88 -24.96 -6.71
CA ALA A 186 6.71 -26.11 -5.82
C ALA A 186 6.04 -25.71 -4.50
N MET A 187 6.43 -24.57 -3.92
CA MET A 187 5.83 -24.03 -2.69
C MET A 187 4.36 -23.63 -2.90
N ILE A 188 4.04 -22.98 -4.02
CA ILE A 188 2.67 -22.58 -4.35
C ILE A 188 1.78 -23.81 -4.54
N GLN A 189 2.25 -24.81 -5.28
CA GLN A 189 1.52 -26.06 -5.50
C GLN A 189 1.31 -26.85 -4.20
N ALA A 190 2.25 -26.82 -3.28
CA ALA A 190 2.09 -27.45 -1.98
C ALA A 190 1.04 -26.73 -1.10
N ALA A 191 0.90 -25.41 -1.23
CA ALA A 191 -0.04 -24.62 -0.46
C ALA A 191 -1.46 -24.60 -1.08
N LYS A 192 -1.55 -24.55 -2.41
CA LYS A 192 -2.80 -24.55 -3.19
C LYS A 192 -2.58 -25.39 -4.45
N PRO A 193 -2.89 -26.70 -4.42
CA PRO A 193 -2.62 -27.62 -5.52
C PRO A 193 -3.53 -27.44 -6.75
N ASP A 194 -4.68 -26.72 -6.62
CA ASP A 194 -5.68 -26.52 -7.69
C ASP A 194 -5.59 -25.12 -8.32
#